data_2bd212fcd45be622476ba5e652056e1f
#
_entry.id   2bd212fcd45be622476ba5e652056e1f
#
_cell.length_a   1.000
_cell.length_b   1.000
_cell.length_c   1.000
_cell.angle_alpha   90.00
_cell.angle_beta   90.00
_cell.angle_gamma   90.00
#
_symmetry.space_group_name_H-M   'P 1'
#
loop_
_entity.id
_entity.type
_entity.pdbx_description
1 polymer ?
#
loop_
_entity_poly.entity_id
_entity_poly.type
_entity_poly.pdbx_seq_one_letter_code
_entity_poly.pdbx_strand_id
1 'polypeptide(L)'
;MPLDEDVKMLLGLLAAPGAPSLTSMSVEDARANMRNLTSLRTGAEELPRIENRSIPGPNGDIPVRIFAASTEKSLPILVYFHGGGWVLGDLDTHDGTCRTLAKQIDGIVVSVDYRLAPEHKFPMALDDCYAATLWAAENAVALGGDPRKLAIGGDSAGGNLSACVAIKARDEGKPRIVHQLLVYPVTDARFDTVSYRDNAEGYFLSRNDMQWFWNHYLGSSADAENPYAAPLRATDLRGLPSATVITAGFDPLRDEGEAYAKKLKDAGVPVELRRYHGVIH
;
A
#
# COMPACT_ATOMS: atom_id res chain seq x y z
N MET A 1 4.87 -12.64 -21.76
CA MET A 1 5.81 -13.62 -21.17
C MET A 1 5.03 -14.61 -20.35
N PRO A 2 5.49 -15.86 -20.16
CA PRO A 2 4.83 -16.79 -19.25
C PRO A 2 5.00 -16.37 -17.78
N LEU A 3 4.21 -16.99 -16.88
CA LEU A 3 4.45 -16.93 -15.44
C LEU A 3 5.83 -17.52 -15.11
N ASP A 4 6.49 -16.93 -14.12
CA ASP A 4 7.73 -17.45 -13.56
C ASP A 4 7.46 -18.80 -12.84
N GLU A 5 8.43 -19.73 -12.87
CA GLU A 5 8.24 -21.07 -12.32
C GLU A 5 7.94 -21.07 -10.81
N ASP A 6 8.59 -20.19 -10.04
CA ASP A 6 8.35 -20.06 -8.60
C ASP A 6 6.92 -19.55 -8.33
N VAL A 7 6.41 -18.65 -9.19
CA VAL A 7 5.03 -18.15 -9.09
C VAL A 7 4.02 -19.24 -9.43
N LYS A 8 4.30 -20.09 -10.43
CA LYS A 8 3.45 -21.26 -10.72
C LYS A 8 3.38 -22.22 -9.54
N MET A 9 4.53 -22.48 -8.91
CA MET A 9 4.58 -23.33 -7.72
C MET A 9 3.76 -22.73 -6.56
N LEU A 10 3.92 -21.43 -6.31
CA LEU A 10 3.15 -20.71 -5.29
C LEU A 10 1.64 -20.79 -5.55
N LEU A 11 1.21 -20.52 -6.79
CA LEU A 11 -0.20 -20.64 -7.17
C LEU A 11 -0.74 -22.06 -6.97
N GLY A 12 0.07 -23.08 -7.27
CA GLY A 12 -0.28 -24.47 -7.02
C GLY A 12 -0.47 -24.80 -5.54
N LEU A 13 0.32 -24.18 -4.67
CA LEU A 13 0.18 -24.34 -3.20
C LEU A 13 -1.07 -23.60 -2.67
N LEU A 14 -1.35 -22.42 -3.22
CA LEU A 14 -2.50 -21.60 -2.80
C LEU A 14 -3.84 -22.15 -3.34
N ALA A 15 -3.83 -22.85 -4.46
CA ALA A 15 -5.00 -23.45 -5.08
C ALA A 15 -5.39 -24.83 -4.49
N ALA A 16 -5.17 -25.04 -3.19
CA ALA A 16 -5.53 -26.29 -2.53
C ALA A 16 -7.02 -26.63 -2.75
N PRO A 17 -7.37 -27.87 -3.13
CA PRO A 17 -8.77 -28.25 -3.33
C PRO A 17 -9.62 -28.00 -2.07
N GLY A 18 -10.71 -27.23 -2.24
CA GLY A 18 -11.61 -26.89 -1.14
C GLY A 18 -11.22 -25.67 -0.33
N ALA A 19 -10.15 -24.95 -0.70
CA ALA A 19 -9.85 -23.65 -0.08
C ALA A 19 -10.98 -22.66 -0.38
N PRO A 20 -11.56 -22.00 0.65
CA PRO A 20 -12.63 -21.05 0.44
C PRO A 20 -12.12 -19.81 -0.31
N SER A 21 -12.93 -19.25 -1.21
CA SER A 21 -12.61 -17.96 -1.84
C SER A 21 -12.70 -16.85 -0.80
N LEU A 22 -11.92 -15.78 -0.98
CA LEU A 22 -11.98 -14.61 -0.10
C LEU A 22 -13.42 -14.08 0.04
N THR A 23 -14.16 -14.02 -1.06
CA THR A 23 -15.54 -13.53 -1.10
C THR A 23 -16.55 -14.41 -0.38
N SER A 24 -16.19 -15.66 -0.04
CA SER A 24 -17.02 -16.59 0.73
C SER A 24 -16.72 -16.58 2.24
N MET A 25 -15.64 -15.90 2.65
CA MET A 25 -15.24 -15.82 4.06
C MET A 25 -15.92 -14.62 4.76
N SER A 26 -16.08 -14.74 6.08
CA SER A 26 -16.29 -13.56 6.91
C SER A 26 -15.02 -12.68 6.91
N VAL A 27 -15.16 -11.38 7.21
CA VAL A 27 -14.00 -10.48 7.35
C VAL A 27 -13.02 -10.99 8.41
N GLU A 28 -13.53 -11.53 9.51
CA GLU A 28 -12.72 -12.09 10.60
C GLU A 28 -11.91 -13.30 10.13
N ASP A 29 -12.53 -14.24 9.43
CA ASP A 29 -11.85 -15.42 8.87
C ASP A 29 -10.81 -15.03 7.83
N ALA A 30 -11.11 -14.04 6.96
CA ALA A 30 -10.18 -13.54 5.97
C ALA A 30 -8.94 -12.89 6.61
N ARG A 31 -9.12 -12.11 7.69
CA ARG A 31 -8.03 -11.54 8.49
C ARG A 31 -7.19 -12.64 9.15
N ALA A 32 -7.82 -13.63 9.76
CA ALA A 32 -7.14 -14.79 10.37
C ALA A 32 -6.33 -15.57 9.32
N ASN A 33 -6.92 -15.82 8.15
CA ASN A 33 -6.25 -16.52 7.05
C ASN A 33 -5.00 -15.75 6.57
N MET A 34 -5.08 -14.44 6.39
CA MET A 34 -3.92 -13.62 6.00
C MET A 34 -2.80 -13.68 7.04
N ARG A 35 -3.11 -13.58 8.33
CA ARG A 35 -2.11 -13.74 9.41
C ARG A 35 -1.45 -15.12 9.38
N ASN A 36 -2.23 -16.18 9.18
CA ASN A 36 -1.70 -17.54 9.10
C ASN A 36 -0.73 -17.69 7.91
N LEU A 37 -1.10 -17.19 6.73
CA LEU A 37 -0.23 -17.27 5.55
C LEU A 37 1.07 -16.47 5.75
N THR A 38 1.00 -15.30 6.38
CA THR A 38 2.21 -14.48 6.61
C THR A 38 3.09 -15.01 7.73
N SER A 39 2.53 -15.72 8.72
CA SER A 39 3.31 -16.37 9.79
C SER A 39 4.25 -17.48 9.30
N LEU A 40 4.01 -18.01 8.11
CA LEU A 40 4.88 -19.02 7.47
C LEU A 40 6.15 -18.42 6.86
N ARG A 41 6.24 -17.08 6.75
CA ARG A 41 7.43 -16.41 6.24
C ARG A 41 8.55 -16.51 7.26
N THR A 42 9.73 -16.94 6.81
CA THR A 42 10.93 -17.06 7.64
C THR A 42 12.03 -16.13 7.12
N GLY A 43 13.05 -15.87 7.95
CA GLY A 43 14.23 -15.12 7.50
C GLY A 43 14.06 -13.60 7.49
N ALA A 44 13.27 -13.05 8.41
CA ALA A 44 13.16 -11.61 8.57
C ALA A 44 14.51 -10.97 8.93
N GLU A 45 14.83 -9.85 8.28
CA GLU A 45 16.05 -9.07 8.53
C GLU A 45 16.14 -8.61 9.99
N GLU A 46 17.29 -8.80 10.62
CA GLU A 46 17.54 -8.20 11.94
C GLU A 46 17.89 -6.72 11.79
N LEU A 47 17.31 -5.89 12.63
CA LEU A 47 17.54 -4.45 12.63
C LEU A 47 17.92 -3.95 14.02
N PRO A 48 18.77 -2.91 14.12
CA PRO A 48 19.20 -2.33 15.40
C PRO A 48 18.06 -1.78 16.25
N ARG A 49 16.97 -1.32 15.62
CA ARG A 49 15.81 -0.79 16.33
C ARG A 49 14.51 -1.21 15.67
N ILE A 50 13.65 -1.82 16.48
CA ILE A 50 12.25 -2.07 16.17
C ILE A 50 11.45 -1.65 17.39
N GLU A 51 10.48 -0.78 17.20
CA GLU A 51 9.75 -0.15 18.29
C GLU A 51 8.27 0.03 17.92
N ASN A 52 7.37 -0.45 18.78
CA ASN A 52 5.95 -0.16 18.67
C ASN A 52 5.63 1.14 19.41
N ARG A 53 4.84 2.01 18.78
CA ARG A 53 4.32 3.25 19.38
C ARG A 53 2.85 3.42 19.08
N SER A 54 2.20 4.22 19.91
CA SER A 54 0.89 4.79 19.64
C SER A 54 1.08 6.28 19.39
N ILE A 55 0.52 6.80 18.30
CA ILE A 55 0.62 8.20 17.90
C ILE A 55 -0.77 8.83 17.84
N PRO A 56 -0.90 10.15 18.11
CA PRO A 56 -2.21 10.80 18.01
C PRO A 56 -2.75 10.78 16.59
N GLY A 57 -4.02 10.43 16.45
CA GLY A 57 -4.77 10.47 15.19
C GLY A 57 -6.06 11.27 15.32
N PRO A 58 -6.73 11.60 14.21
CA PRO A 58 -7.92 12.45 14.19
C PRO A 58 -9.13 11.79 14.86
N ASN A 59 -9.13 10.46 14.96
CA ASN A 59 -10.25 9.69 15.51
C ASN A 59 -9.78 8.74 16.63
N GLY A 60 -8.72 9.08 17.34
CA GLY A 60 -8.07 8.29 18.38
C GLY A 60 -6.66 7.85 17.96
N ASP A 61 -5.98 7.19 18.86
CA ASP A 61 -4.59 6.80 18.66
C ASP A 61 -4.42 5.81 17.49
N ILE A 62 -3.31 5.93 16.79
CA ILE A 62 -2.92 5.08 15.66
C ILE A 62 -1.68 4.29 16.08
N PRO A 63 -1.73 2.94 16.11
CA PRO A 63 -0.54 2.13 16.34
C PRO A 63 0.42 2.24 15.16
N VAL A 64 1.72 2.35 15.45
CA VAL A 64 2.77 2.32 14.44
C VAL A 64 3.92 1.44 14.89
N ARG A 65 4.63 0.84 13.94
CA ARG A 65 5.90 0.14 14.20
C ARG A 65 7.02 0.83 13.44
N ILE A 66 8.07 1.19 14.16
CA ILE A 66 9.24 1.91 13.63
C ILE A 66 10.37 0.93 13.49
N PHE A 67 10.92 0.83 12.30
CA PHE A 67 12.07 0.03 11.93
C PHE A 67 13.21 0.97 11.55
N ALA A 68 14.40 0.80 12.12
CA ALA A 68 15.56 1.57 11.72
C ALA A 68 16.76 0.64 11.43
N ALA A 69 17.34 0.80 10.25
CA ALA A 69 18.47 0.01 9.80
C ALA A 69 19.80 0.42 10.46
N SER A 70 19.86 1.63 11.00
CA SER A 70 21.04 2.20 11.61
C SER A 70 20.69 3.05 12.84
N THR A 71 21.66 3.28 13.69
CA THR A 71 21.59 4.24 14.82
C THR A 71 22.12 5.63 14.44
N GLU A 72 22.53 5.82 13.19
CA GLU A 72 22.99 7.10 12.66
C GLU A 72 21.87 8.15 12.65
N LYS A 73 22.21 9.37 12.34
CA LYS A 73 21.27 10.49 12.25
C LYS A 73 21.08 10.96 10.82
N SER A 74 20.00 11.68 10.60
CA SER A 74 19.62 12.23 9.29
C SER A 74 19.31 11.18 8.24
N LEU A 75 18.77 10.04 8.67
CA LEU A 75 18.35 8.94 7.83
C LEU A 75 17.12 9.32 6.98
N PRO A 76 16.93 8.72 5.79
CA PRO A 76 15.66 8.83 5.07
C PRO A 76 14.53 8.15 5.87
N ILE A 77 13.31 8.68 5.73
CA ILE A 77 12.11 8.13 6.38
C ILE A 77 11.13 7.70 5.30
N LEU A 78 10.65 6.47 5.38
CA LEU A 78 9.54 5.94 4.60
C LEU A 78 8.36 5.68 5.53
N VAL A 79 7.25 6.39 5.38
CA VAL A 79 5.98 6.03 6.01
C VAL A 79 5.32 4.99 5.11
N TYR A 80 5.06 3.80 5.64
CA TYR A 80 4.60 2.65 4.89
C TYR A 80 3.18 2.25 5.28
N PHE A 81 2.32 2.11 4.29
CA PHE A 81 0.95 1.65 4.42
C PHE A 81 0.84 0.26 3.81
N HIS A 82 0.38 -0.71 4.61
CA HIS A 82 0.29 -2.10 4.19
C HIS A 82 -0.85 -2.34 3.19
N GLY A 83 -0.73 -3.41 2.39
CA GLY A 83 -1.79 -3.92 1.54
C GLY A 83 -2.88 -4.67 2.31
N GLY A 84 -3.81 -5.28 1.57
CA GLY A 84 -4.92 -6.04 2.15
C GLY A 84 -6.29 -5.42 1.87
N GLY A 85 -6.43 -4.66 0.80
CA GLY A 85 -7.73 -4.13 0.34
C GLY A 85 -8.44 -3.24 1.35
N TRP A 86 -7.72 -2.52 2.21
CA TRP A 86 -8.23 -1.68 3.32
C TRP A 86 -9.02 -2.48 4.39
N VAL A 87 -9.14 -3.80 4.25
CA VAL A 87 -9.94 -4.70 5.10
C VAL A 87 -9.08 -5.64 5.90
N LEU A 88 -7.95 -6.06 5.32
CA LEU A 88 -7.01 -7.04 5.86
C LEU A 88 -5.67 -6.40 6.14
N GLY A 89 -4.80 -7.14 6.81
CA GLY A 89 -3.44 -6.70 7.11
C GLY A 89 -3.33 -6.02 8.47
N ASP A 90 -2.10 -5.96 8.96
CA ASP A 90 -1.69 -5.31 10.21
C ASP A 90 -0.15 -5.16 10.22
N LEU A 91 0.40 -4.66 11.34
CA LEU A 91 1.85 -4.48 11.52
C LEU A 91 2.63 -5.80 11.40
N ASP A 92 2.03 -6.91 11.83
CA ASP A 92 2.71 -8.22 11.84
C ASP A 92 2.74 -8.84 10.44
N THR A 93 1.67 -8.68 9.66
CA THR A 93 1.58 -9.23 8.30
C THR A 93 2.61 -8.60 7.35
N HIS A 94 3.06 -7.37 7.61
CA HIS A 94 4.03 -6.65 6.80
C HIS A 94 5.37 -6.39 7.51
N ASP A 95 5.61 -7.02 8.68
CA ASP A 95 6.84 -6.86 9.47
C ASP A 95 8.10 -7.17 8.63
N GLY A 96 8.14 -8.32 7.95
CA GLY A 96 9.29 -8.71 7.11
C GLY A 96 9.52 -7.76 5.94
N THR A 97 8.46 -7.29 5.29
CA THR A 97 8.54 -6.30 4.20
C THR A 97 9.14 -4.99 4.70
N CYS A 98 8.65 -4.47 5.84
CA CYS A 98 9.15 -3.24 6.42
C CYS A 98 10.61 -3.33 6.89
N ARG A 99 11.03 -4.48 7.44
CA ARG A 99 12.45 -4.73 7.78
C ARG A 99 13.33 -4.69 6.55
N THR A 100 12.94 -5.40 5.50
CA THR A 100 13.67 -5.41 4.23
C THR A 100 13.77 -4.01 3.64
N LEU A 101 12.68 -3.26 3.61
CA LEU A 101 12.67 -1.89 3.12
C LEU A 101 13.59 -0.99 3.94
N ALA A 102 13.53 -1.04 5.29
CA ALA A 102 14.39 -0.24 6.14
C ALA A 102 15.86 -0.50 5.84
N LYS A 103 16.25 -1.77 5.67
CA LYS A 103 17.62 -2.17 5.34
C LYS A 103 18.02 -1.70 3.94
N GLN A 104 17.16 -1.85 2.95
CA GLN A 104 17.48 -1.49 1.56
C GLN A 104 17.63 0.01 1.34
N ILE A 105 16.83 0.84 2.05
CA ILE A 105 16.95 2.30 1.97
C ILE A 105 18.01 2.87 2.94
N ASP A 106 18.63 2.01 3.75
CA ASP A 106 19.49 2.41 4.89
C ASP A 106 18.82 3.52 5.71
N GLY A 107 17.60 3.27 6.16
CA GLY A 107 16.74 4.31 6.69
C GLY A 107 15.78 3.85 7.76
N ILE A 108 14.76 4.66 7.96
CA ILE A 108 13.67 4.44 8.92
C ILE A 108 12.40 4.13 8.13
N VAL A 109 11.70 3.04 8.51
CA VAL A 109 10.35 2.75 8.04
C VAL A 109 9.38 2.94 9.22
N VAL A 110 8.33 3.72 9.03
CA VAL A 110 7.21 3.88 9.96
C VAL A 110 6.02 3.15 9.34
N SER A 111 5.79 1.91 9.78
CA SER A 111 4.62 1.12 9.37
C SER A 111 3.39 1.55 10.17
N VAL A 112 2.29 1.77 9.48
CA VAL A 112 1.07 2.36 10.06
C VAL A 112 -0.04 1.30 10.12
N ASP A 113 -0.59 1.09 11.32
CA ASP A 113 -1.76 0.23 11.55
C ASP A 113 -3.03 1.09 11.44
N TYR A 114 -3.34 1.47 10.21
CA TYR A 114 -4.50 2.31 9.92
C TYR A 114 -5.82 1.54 10.12
N ARG A 115 -6.89 2.23 10.44
CA ARG A 115 -8.21 1.65 10.68
C ARG A 115 -8.75 0.97 9.43
N LEU A 116 -9.24 -0.26 9.63
CA LEU A 116 -9.71 -1.12 8.56
C LEU A 116 -11.22 -1.01 8.36
N ALA A 117 -11.64 -1.19 7.12
CA ALA A 117 -13.03 -1.41 6.74
C ALA A 117 -13.41 -2.90 7.02
N PRO A 118 -14.69 -3.21 7.17
CA PRO A 118 -15.86 -2.33 7.05
C PRO A 118 -16.17 -1.53 8.31
N GLU A 119 -15.47 -1.77 9.43
CA GLU A 119 -15.71 -1.07 10.70
C GLU A 119 -15.42 0.44 10.55
N HIS A 120 -14.42 0.77 9.73
CA HIS A 120 -13.96 2.12 9.47
C HIS A 120 -13.83 2.35 7.96
N LYS A 121 -14.96 2.73 7.35
CA LYS A 121 -15.04 3.01 5.92
C LYS A 121 -14.27 4.27 5.52
N PHE A 122 -14.09 4.47 4.23
CA PHE A 122 -13.55 5.72 3.67
C PHE A 122 -14.27 6.94 4.29
N PRO A 123 -13.53 7.99 4.70
CA PRO A 123 -12.09 8.22 4.49
C PRO A 123 -11.16 7.83 5.68
N MET A 124 -11.61 7.04 6.67
CA MET A 124 -10.92 6.83 7.94
C MET A 124 -9.46 6.33 7.77
N ALA A 125 -9.21 5.34 6.91
CA ALA A 125 -7.87 4.83 6.63
C ALA A 125 -6.94 5.92 6.05
N LEU A 126 -7.46 6.73 5.13
CA LEU A 126 -6.72 7.85 4.56
C LEU A 126 -6.35 8.90 5.60
N ASP A 127 -7.30 9.23 6.48
CA ASP A 127 -7.08 10.24 7.53
C ASP A 127 -6.03 9.77 8.53
N ASP A 128 -6.02 8.49 8.89
CA ASP A 128 -4.98 7.89 9.73
C ASP A 128 -3.61 7.91 9.05
N CYS A 129 -3.53 7.50 7.78
CA CYS A 129 -2.30 7.50 6.99
C CYS A 129 -1.73 8.92 6.82
N TYR A 130 -2.58 9.90 6.58
CA TYR A 130 -2.18 11.29 6.48
C TYR A 130 -1.69 11.84 7.84
N ALA A 131 -2.41 11.56 8.94
CA ALA A 131 -2.00 11.95 10.28
C ALA A 131 -0.65 11.32 10.67
N ALA A 132 -0.44 10.03 10.37
CA ALA A 132 0.83 9.35 10.59
C ALA A 132 1.97 9.97 9.78
N THR A 133 1.70 10.42 8.55
CA THR A 133 2.69 11.09 7.70
C THR A 133 3.07 12.47 8.25
N LEU A 134 2.10 13.24 8.73
CA LEU A 134 2.34 14.51 9.43
C LEU A 134 3.18 14.30 10.69
N TRP A 135 2.79 13.32 11.52
CA TRP A 135 3.51 13.00 12.74
C TRP A 135 4.96 12.57 12.44
N ALA A 136 5.19 11.75 11.44
CA ALA A 136 6.54 11.33 11.05
C ALA A 136 7.41 12.50 10.60
N ALA A 137 6.84 13.47 9.87
CA ALA A 137 7.53 14.70 9.47
C ALA A 137 7.92 15.57 10.67
N GLU A 138 6.98 15.78 11.59
CA GLU A 138 7.17 16.61 12.80
C GLU A 138 8.16 15.99 13.80
N ASN A 139 8.19 14.66 13.85
CA ASN A 139 9.06 13.91 14.75
C ASN A 139 10.33 13.36 14.08
N ALA A 140 10.61 13.73 12.83
CA ALA A 140 11.69 13.17 12.03
C ALA A 140 13.04 13.17 12.77
N VAL A 141 13.43 14.30 13.35
CA VAL A 141 14.70 14.45 14.08
C VAL A 141 14.74 13.56 15.34
N ALA A 142 13.64 13.47 16.06
CA ALA A 142 13.54 12.62 17.24
C ALA A 142 13.61 11.12 16.89
N LEU A 143 13.15 10.76 15.72
CA LEU A 143 13.27 9.41 15.16
C LEU A 143 14.70 9.07 14.68
N GLY A 144 15.57 10.07 14.50
CA GLY A 144 16.89 9.95 13.90
C GLY A 144 16.89 10.20 12.38
N GLY A 145 15.79 10.69 11.85
CA GLY A 145 15.62 10.95 10.42
C GLY A 145 15.84 12.42 10.02
N ASP A 146 15.83 12.65 8.71
CA ASP A 146 15.88 13.97 8.09
C ASP A 146 14.48 14.31 7.53
N PRO A 147 13.80 15.37 8.04
CA PRO A 147 12.47 15.76 7.55
C PRO A 147 12.45 16.15 6.08
N ARG A 148 13.62 16.43 5.48
CA ARG A 148 13.75 16.74 4.05
C ARG A 148 13.79 15.49 3.17
N LYS A 149 13.90 14.30 3.78
CA LYS A 149 13.99 12.99 3.12
C LYS A 149 12.79 12.10 3.50
N LEU A 150 11.61 12.70 3.63
CA LEU A 150 10.38 11.98 3.94
C LEU A 150 9.75 11.45 2.65
N ALA A 151 9.61 10.15 2.56
CA ALA A 151 8.87 9.43 1.51
C ALA A 151 7.67 8.71 2.09
N ILE A 152 6.72 8.37 1.25
CA ILE A 152 5.60 7.48 1.57
C ILE A 152 5.60 6.31 0.61
N GLY A 153 5.01 5.19 1.01
CA GLY A 153 4.89 4.04 0.13
C GLY A 153 3.98 2.96 0.68
N GLY A 154 3.63 2.03 -0.17
CA GLY A 154 2.80 0.89 0.19
C GLY A 154 2.52 -0.01 -1.01
N ASP A 155 1.95 -1.15 -0.71
CA ASP A 155 1.55 -2.16 -1.68
C ASP A 155 0.03 -2.23 -1.81
N SER A 156 -0.50 -2.47 -3.00
CA SER A 156 -1.93 -2.70 -3.25
C SER A 156 -2.80 -1.53 -2.71
N ALA A 157 -3.69 -1.77 -1.76
CA ALA A 157 -4.44 -0.75 -1.04
C ALA A 157 -3.54 0.26 -0.32
N GLY A 158 -2.37 -0.17 0.19
CA GLY A 158 -1.36 0.73 0.76
C GLY A 158 -0.72 1.63 -0.30
N GLY A 159 -0.54 1.12 -1.51
CA GLY A 159 -0.15 1.93 -2.68
C GLY A 159 -1.21 2.96 -3.04
N ASN A 160 -2.50 2.60 -2.96
CA ASN A 160 -3.62 3.53 -3.09
C ASN A 160 -3.56 4.63 -2.04
N LEU A 161 -3.47 4.24 -0.75
CA LEU A 161 -3.37 5.20 0.35
C LEU A 161 -2.17 6.14 0.19
N SER A 162 -1.03 5.63 -0.29
CA SER A 162 0.15 6.44 -0.58
C SER A 162 -0.13 7.49 -1.67
N ALA A 163 -0.76 7.11 -2.77
CA ALA A 163 -1.13 8.04 -3.83
C ALA A 163 -2.13 9.10 -3.32
N CYS A 164 -3.13 8.69 -2.53
CA CYS A 164 -4.14 9.59 -1.95
C CYS A 164 -3.54 10.54 -0.90
N VAL A 165 -2.63 10.06 -0.05
CA VAL A 165 -1.88 10.89 0.92
C VAL A 165 -1.00 11.90 0.19
N ALA A 166 -0.34 11.53 -0.92
CA ALA A 166 0.44 12.46 -1.73
C ALA A 166 -0.42 13.61 -2.27
N ILE A 167 -1.61 13.29 -2.80
CA ILE A 167 -2.58 14.28 -3.27
C ILE A 167 -3.03 15.19 -2.11
N LYS A 168 -3.44 14.60 -0.98
CA LYS A 168 -3.91 15.34 0.20
C LYS A 168 -2.81 16.25 0.76
N ALA A 169 -1.57 15.75 0.88
CA ALA A 169 -0.45 16.53 1.38
C ALA A 169 -0.12 17.74 0.49
N ARG A 170 -0.20 17.58 -0.84
CA ARG A 170 -0.06 18.70 -1.79
C ARG A 170 -1.18 19.72 -1.59
N ASP A 171 -2.41 19.27 -1.51
CA ASP A 171 -3.60 20.13 -1.41
C ASP A 171 -3.62 20.92 -0.08
N GLU A 172 -3.19 20.27 1.02
CA GLU A 172 -3.06 20.88 2.34
C GLU A 172 -1.73 21.69 2.51
N GLY A 173 -0.81 21.60 1.54
CA GLY A 173 0.48 22.27 1.58
C GLY A 173 1.48 21.69 2.58
N LYS A 174 1.19 20.54 3.20
CA LYS A 174 2.04 19.83 4.18
C LYS A 174 1.63 18.37 4.38
N PRO A 175 2.56 17.49 4.83
CA PRO A 175 4.00 17.74 4.91
C PRO A 175 4.65 17.71 3.52
N ARG A 176 5.90 18.17 3.43
CA ARG A 176 6.68 17.99 2.20
C ARG A 176 7.09 16.53 2.05
N ILE A 177 6.57 15.86 1.04
CA ILE A 177 6.93 14.50 0.65
C ILE A 177 7.84 14.58 -0.56
N VAL A 178 8.95 13.81 -0.58
CA VAL A 178 9.91 13.85 -1.69
C VAL A 178 9.73 12.72 -2.69
N HIS A 179 9.13 11.60 -2.26
CA HIS A 179 8.93 10.43 -3.11
C HIS A 179 7.71 9.62 -2.69
N GLN A 180 7.07 8.94 -3.65
CA GLN A 180 6.01 7.98 -3.43
C GLN A 180 6.38 6.62 -4.08
N LEU A 181 6.41 5.54 -3.29
CA LEU A 181 6.62 4.17 -3.74
C LEU A 181 5.27 3.47 -3.84
N LEU A 182 4.83 3.18 -5.06
CA LEU A 182 3.52 2.60 -5.36
C LEU A 182 3.71 1.19 -5.91
N VAL A 183 3.53 0.18 -5.06
CA VAL A 183 3.71 -1.22 -5.45
C VAL A 183 2.35 -1.79 -5.83
N TYR A 184 2.17 -2.14 -7.09
CA TYR A 184 0.91 -2.59 -7.72
C TYR A 184 -0.34 -1.88 -7.15
N PRO A 185 -0.38 -0.54 -7.22
CA PRO A 185 -1.38 0.24 -6.49
C PRO A 185 -2.78 0.06 -7.05
N VAL A 186 -3.79 0.03 -6.18
CA VAL A 186 -5.18 0.27 -6.57
C VAL A 186 -5.34 1.75 -6.89
N THR A 187 -5.86 2.09 -8.06
CA THR A 187 -5.98 3.52 -8.45
C THR A 187 -7.37 3.92 -8.92
N ASP A 188 -8.25 2.96 -9.22
CA ASP A 188 -9.61 3.19 -9.71
C ASP A 188 -10.58 2.13 -9.15
N ALA A 189 -11.86 2.48 -9.11
CA ALA A 189 -12.97 1.59 -8.73
C ALA A 189 -13.73 1.02 -9.94
N ARG A 190 -13.19 1.14 -11.15
CA ARG A 190 -13.72 0.52 -12.36
C ARG A 190 -12.98 -0.78 -12.64
N PHE A 191 -13.73 -1.84 -12.87
CA PHE A 191 -13.21 -3.19 -13.09
C PHE A 191 -13.26 -3.57 -14.58
N ASP A 192 -12.96 -2.63 -15.50
CA ASP A 192 -13.23 -2.75 -16.94
C ASP A 192 -11.98 -2.71 -17.84
N THR A 193 -10.78 -2.63 -17.25
CA THR A 193 -9.52 -2.66 -18.00
C THR A 193 -9.26 -4.02 -18.65
N VAL A 194 -8.28 -4.07 -19.56
CA VAL A 194 -7.85 -5.34 -20.18
C VAL A 194 -7.30 -6.28 -19.11
N SER A 195 -6.48 -5.78 -18.19
CA SER A 195 -5.93 -6.61 -17.11
C SER A 195 -7.00 -7.19 -16.19
N TYR A 196 -8.10 -6.48 -15.92
CA TYR A 196 -9.24 -7.02 -15.18
C TYR A 196 -10.02 -8.11 -15.93
N ARG A 197 -9.95 -8.14 -17.25
CA ARG A 197 -10.52 -9.24 -18.07
C ARG A 197 -9.58 -10.43 -18.15
N ASP A 198 -8.32 -10.17 -18.49
CA ASP A 198 -7.32 -11.22 -18.75
C ASP A 198 -6.88 -11.95 -17.46
N ASN A 199 -6.85 -11.23 -16.33
CA ASN A 199 -6.43 -11.75 -15.02
C ASN A 199 -7.60 -11.78 -14.02
N ALA A 200 -8.84 -11.96 -14.51
CA ALA A 200 -10.04 -11.97 -13.68
C ALA A 200 -10.02 -13.03 -12.58
N GLU A 201 -9.40 -14.18 -12.87
CA GLU A 201 -9.32 -15.35 -11.99
C GLU A 201 -8.02 -16.12 -12.23
N GLY A 202 -7.59 -16.93 -11.25
CA GLY A 202 -6.47 -17.86 -11.40
C GLY A 202 -5.08 -17.29 -11.07
N TYR A 203 -4.99 -16.02 -10.67
CA TYR A 203 -3.72 -15.34 -10.41
C TYR A 203 -3.65 -14.69 -9.02
N PHE A 204 -4.11 -15.39 -8.00
CA PHE A 204 -4.18 -14.98 -6.59
C PHE A 204 -5.26 -13.91 -6.35
N LEU A 205 -5.03 -12.66 -6.72
CA LEU A 205 -6.03 -11.59 -6.64
C LEU A 205 -7.00 -11.71 -7.83
N SER A 206 -8.29 -11.77 -7.55
CA SER A 206 -9.33 -11.82 -8.57
C SER A 206 -10.08 -10.49 -8.73
N ARG A 207 -10.81 -10.35 -9.84
CA ARG A 207 -11.73 -9.23 -10.04
C ARG A 207 -12.83 -9.21 -8.95
N ASN A 208 -13.34 -10.38 -8.56
CA ASN A 208 -14.39 -10.50 -7.54
C ASN A 208 -13.86 -10.08 -6.16
N ASP A 209 -12.59 -10.41 -5.84
CA ASP A 209 -11.96 -9.95 -4.60
C ASP A 209 -11.86 -8.43 -4.56
N MET A 210 -11.47 -7.79 -5.68
CA MET A 210 -11.42 -6.33 -5.75
C MET A 210 -12.78 -5.68 -5.57
N GLN A 211 -13.84 -6.25 -6.13
CA GLN A 211 -15.21 -5.78 -5.91
C GLN A 211 -15.63 -5.92 -4.44
N TRP A 212 -15.28 -7.04 -3.81
CA TRP A 212 -15.51 -7.29 -2.38
C TRP A 212 -14.81 -6.25 -1.51
N PHE A 213 -13.52 -5.97 -1.76
CA PHE A 213 -12.76 -4.95 -1.03
C PHE A 213 -13.37 -3.55 -1.16
N TRP A 214 -13.67 -3.12 -2.36
CA TRP A 214 -14.28 -1.80 -2.60
C TRP A 214 -15.66 -1.68 -1.93
N ASN A 215 -16.48 -2.72 -1.93
CA ASN A 215 -17.78 -2.73 -1.26
C ASN A 215 -17.67 -2.55 0.26
N HIS A 216 -16.61 -3.10 0.86
CA HIS A 216 -16.33 -2.88 2.28
C HIS A 216 -15.76 -1.49 2.57
N TYR A 217 -14.87 -1.00 1.70
CA TYR A 217 -14.13 0.23 1.91
C TYR A 217 -15.00 1.49 1.75
N LEU A 218 -15.80 1.56 0.69
CA LEU A 218 -16.59 2.76 0.39
C LEU A 218 -17.80 2.90 1.33
N GLY A 219 -18.07 4.15 1.73
CA GLY A 219 -19.28 4.51 2.47
C GLY A 219 -20.50 4.62 1.55
N SER A 220 -20.27 5.09 0.31
CA SER A 220 -21.28 5.28 -0.73
C SER A 220 -20.69 5.05 -2.13
N SER A 221 -21.54 4.84 -3.13
CA SER A 221 -21.09 4.73 -4.53
C SER A 221 -20.45 6.02 -5.06
N ALA A 222 -20.78 7.18 -4.50
CA ALA A 222 -20.19 8.47 -4.88
C ALA A 222 -18.71 8.56 -4.49
N ASP A 223 -18.30 7.85 -3.45
CA ASP A 223 -16.89 7.83 -3.01
C ASP A 223 -15.96 7.22 -4.06
N ALA A 224 -16.48 6.37 -4.96
CA ALA A 224 -15.73 5.80 -6.06
C ALA A 224 -15.21 6.84 -7.07
N GLU A 225 -15.83 8.01 -7.13
CA GLU A 225 -15.39 9.13 -7.99
C GLU A 225 -14.53 10.15 -7.21
N ASN A 226 -14.33 9.95 -5.90
CA ASN A 226 -13.53 10.83 -5.06
C ASN A 226 -12.02 10.57 -5.31
N PRO A 227 -11.21 11.58 -5.67
CA PRO A 227 -9.77 11.41 -5.92
C PRO A 227 -8.97 10.97 -4.68
N TYR A 228 -9.53 11.13 -3.49
CA TYR A 228 -8.93 10.64 -2.25
C TYR A 228 -9.28 9.17 -1.93
N ALA A 229 -10.14 8.54 -2.73
CA ALA A 229 -10.35 7.09 -2.72
C ALA A 229 -9.78 6.45 -3.98
N ALA A 230 -10.04 7.05 -5.15
CA ALA A 230 -9.61 6.59 -6.47
C ALA A 230 -8.69 7.63 -7.12
N PRO A 231 -7.37 7.59 -6.89
CA PRO A 231 -6.45 8.66 -7.30
C PRO A 231 -6.35 8.84 -8.82
N LEU A 232 -6.71 7.84 -9.61
CA LEU A 232 -6.83 7.99 -11.06
C LEU A 232 -7.92 9.01 -11.48
N ARG A 233 -8.87 9.34 -10.58
CA ARG A 233 -9.92 10.34 -10.80
C ARG A 233 -9.44 11.78 -10.56
N ALA A 234 -8.30 12.00 -9.92
CA ALA A 234 -7.77 13.33 -9.69
C ALA A 234 -7.61 14.10 -11.00
N THR A 235 -8.14 15.29 -11.10
CA THR A 235 -8.08 16.14 -12.31
C THR A 235 -6.74 16.82 -12.50
N ASP A 236 -6.00 17.05 -11.41
CA ASP A 236 -4.68 17.66 -11.39
C ASP A 236 -3.71 16.87 -10.52
N LEU A 237 -2.59 16.44 -11.11
CA LEU A 237 -1.50 15.73 -10.44
C LEU A 237 -0.19 16.52 -10.43
N ARG A 238 -0.21 17.80 -10.87
CA ARG A 238 0.97 18.66 -10.85
C ARG A 238 1.44 18.90 -9.42
N GLY A 239 2.76 19.02 -9.25
CA GLY A 239 3.37 19.29 -7.95
C GLY A 239 3.43 18.11 -6.99
N LEU A 240 2.96 16.92 -7.38
CA LEU A 240 3.12 15.70 -6.60
C LEU A 240 4.60 15.27 -6.53
N PRO A 241 5.00 14.54 -5.48
CA PRO A 241 6.36 14.02 -5.34
C PRO A 241 6.70 13.03 -6.47
N SER A 242 8.00 12.89 -6.78
CA SER A 242 8.46 11.84 -7.70
C SER A 242 7.90 10.47 -7.31
N ALA A 243 7.70 9.59 -8.28
CA ALA A 243 7.08 8.28 -8.04
C ALA A 243 7.90 7.13 -8.61
N THR A 244 7.97 6.03 -7.87
CA THR A 244 8.28 4.70 -8.40
C THR A 244 7.00 3.89 -8.40
N VAL A 245 6.57 3.43 -9.57
CA VAL A 245 5.39 2.59 -9.73
C VAL A 245 5.84 1.20 -10.19
N ILE A 246 5.48 0.18 -9.43
CA ILE A 246 5.78 -1.21 -9.75
C ILE A 246 4.46 -1.90 -10.08
N THR A 247 4.41 -2.67 -11.17
CA THR A 247 3.25 -3.45 -11.57
C THR A 247 3.62 -4.90 -11.85
N ALA A 248 2.67 -5.80 -11.71
CA ALA A 248 2.81 -7.23 -11.99
C ALA A 248 2.12 -7.59 -13.32
N GLY A 249 2.71 -8.53 -14.08
CA GLY A 249 2.18 -8.90 -15.40
C GLY A 249 0.84 -9.60 -15.33
N PHE A 250 0.65 -10.44 -14.31
CA PHE A 250 -0.56 -11.24 -14.08
C PHE A 250 -1.36 -10.70 -12.89
N ASP A 251 -1.74 -9.42 -12.99
CA ASP A 251 -2.44 -8.67 -11.95
C ASP A 251 -3.63 -7.92 -12.57
N PRO A 252 -4.84 -8.04 -12.02
CA PRO A 252 -5.97 -7.24 -12.48
C PRO A 252 -5.72 -5.72 -12.35
N LEU A 253 -4.91 -5.27 -11.39
CA LEU A 253 -4.59 -3.85 -11.13
C LEU A 253 -3.53 -3.27 -12.08
N ARG A 254 -2.87 -4.11 -12.91
CA ARG A 254 -1.76 -3.70 -13.78
C ARG A 254 -2.08 -2.45 -14.59
N ASP A 255 -3.17 -2.48 -15.34
CA ASP A 255 -3.47 -1.43 -16.33
C ASP A 255 -3.88 -0.11 -15.65
N GLU A 256 -4.59 -0.15 -14.53
CA GLU A 256 -4.95 1.06 -13.79
C GLU A 256 -3.74 1.70 -13.09
N GLY A 257 -2.82 0.89 -12.54
CA GLY A 257 -1.57 1.35 -11.96
C GLY A 257 -0.67 2.03 -13.01
N GLU A 258 -0.58 1.45 -14.21
CA GLU A 258 0.17 2.03 -15.32
C GLU A 258 -0.50 3.28 -15.89
N ALA A 259 -1.83 3.32 -15.93
CA ALA A 259 -2.58 4.52 -16.32
C ALA A 259 -2.31 5.67 -15.33
N TYR A 260 -2.24 5.38 -14.03
CA TYR A 260 -1.89 6.39 -13.02
C TYR A 260 -0.44 6.87 -13.19
N ALA A 261 0.51 5.96 -13.41
CA ALA A 261 1.91 6.32 -13.72
C ALA A 261 2.02 7.23 -14.94
N LYS A 262 1.26 6.91 -16.01
CA LYS A 262 1.19 7.77 -17.20
C LYS A 262 0.62 9.14 -16.87
N LYS A 263 -0.46 9.20 -16.13
CA LYS A 263 -1.12 10.47 -15.74
C LYS A 263 -0.21 11.35 -14.90
N LEU A 264 0.58 10.77 -13.99
CA LEU A 264 1.64 11.47 -13.25
C LEU A 264 2.69 12.07 -14.20
N LYS A 265 3.18 11.28 -15.17
CA LYS A 265 4.16 11.76 -16.18
C LYS A 265 3.59 12.91 -17.02
N ASP A 266 2.36 12.77 -17.47
CA ASP A 266 1.66 13.80 -18.27
C ASP A 266 1.49 15.11 -17.47
N ALA A 267 1.42 15.03 -16.14
CA ALA A 267 1.39 16.17 -15.23
C ALA A 267 2.79 16.76 -14.89
N GLY A 268 3.86 16.20 -15.47
CA GLY A 268 5.23 16.67 -15.25
C GLY A 268 5.90 16.10 -13.98
N VAL A 269 5.31 15.09 -13.35
CA VAL A 269 5.91 14.39 -12.22
C VAL A 269 6.98 13.40 -12.72
N PRO A 270 8.19 13.38 -12.15
CA PRO A 270 9.18 12.34 -12.47
C PRO A 270 8.68 10.96 -12.02
N VAL A 271 8.57 10.01 -12.95
CA VAL A 271 8.06 8.65 -12.67
C VAL A 271 8.97 7.59 -13.23
N GLU A 272 9.38 6.65 -12.39
CA GLU A 272 9.93 5.38 -12.80
C GLU A 272 8.81 4.32 -12.76
N LEU A 273 8.53 3.69 -13.91
CA LEU A 273 7.56 2.60 -14.02
C LEU A 273 8.30 1.30 -14.33
N ARG A 274 8.09 0.26 -13.52
CA ARG A 274 8.61 -1.08 -13.70
C ARG A 274 7.50 -2.11 -13.71
N ARG A 275 7.37 -2.85 -14.81
CA ARG A 275 6.51 -4.02 -14.88
C ARG A 275 7.33 -5.29 -14.71
N TYR A 276 6.98 -6.12 -13.73
CA TYR A 276 7.49 -7.48 -13.59
C TYR A 276 6.55 -8.44 -14.32
N HIS A 277 6.99 -8.95 -15.47
CA HIS A 277 6.11 -9.62 -16.42
C HIS A 277 5.64 -11.01 -15.99
N GLY A 278 6.46 -11.77 -15.27
CA GLY A 278 6.21 -13.16 -14.89
C GLY A 278 5.55 -13.33 -13.52
N VAL A 279 5.19 -12.23 -12.83
CA VAL A 279 4.70 -12.28 -11.45
C VAL A 279 3.21 -11.90 -11.35
N ILE A 280 2.60 -12.32 -10.24
CA ILE A 280 1.23 -12.00 -9.81
C ILE A 280 1.22 -10.83 -8.84
N HIS A 281 0.03 -10.43 -8.39
CA HIS A 281 -0.20 -9.42 -7.36
C HIS A 281 0.41 -9.81 -6.02
#